data_8ead6c24701db51aca0be0d3f1985650
#
_entry.id   8ead6c24701db51aca0be0d3f1985650
#
_cell.length_a   1.000
_cell.length_b   1.000
_cell.length_c   1.000
_cell.angle_alpha   90.00
_cell.angle_beta   90.00
_cell.angle_gamma   90.00
#
_symmetry.space_group_name_H-M   'P 1'
#
loop_
_entity.id
_entity.type
_entity.pdbx_description
1 polymer ?
#
loop_
_entity_poly.entity_id
_entity_poly.type
_entity_poly.pdbx_seq_one_letter_code
_entity_poly.pdbx_strand_id
1 'polypeptide(L)'
;MDLGTLYSNGPLCPFNHRVQVAATELGVKISVAYAPDIPDSVREANTGGEWPVFAPAEGGDLLQDSRDIVDYLIDRAGAAGETYRCDPKTLDSLDALFRCISKVILAGKPSIQQEFRDKLDRALAEVEFVRGESGGPYLGGKEFSQADGHIAPFLYRLPFMVEIRDHLPQIFLENDEFNAWVDRIVNRRSFQEVAPKRHLLRQFYAAKAKYGKPMKVGRLHHSGFRAMWDDVVTRTSALSAGKDIGNDGLQEARDLCYLLFRAVALHAKFENLVLFPALDAAKDDIRFTAEAADQHDHEEEEMNSLLDHFDRTLSEEPGSRQHALIDLASACIRLHDGQFAHFDYEESNFLPVLAELDVEQHLEMLRGAYEMCILERPHLIGVLASYMPIENTLSLLDSLLQAVEPGSDQWRNLLTEMHRSLNAEQWLRVVRRFEDVLPTSLMVVPSGHRRQSIGEVARSLHAAVPVDRLEIPAAPAAPGA
;
A
#
# COMPACT_ATOMS: atom_id res chain seq x y z
N MET A 1 28.94 15.78 25.12
CA MET A 1 29.64 16.78 24.28
C MET A 1 28.99 16.71 22.90
N ASP A 2 28.68 17.83 22.26
CA ASP A 2 28.20 17.84 20.88
C ASP A 2 29.42 17.71 19.94
N LEU A 3 29.39 16.72 19.04
CA LEU A 3 30.52 16.41 18.17
C LEU A 3 30.60 17.28 16.91
N GLY A 4 29.53 18.01 16.59
CA GLY A 4 29.46 18.88 15.42
C GLY A 4 28.08 19.00 14.81
N THR A 5 28.03 19.63 13.64
CA THR A 5 26.76 19.87 12.93
C THR A 5 26.70 19.12 11.61
N LEU A 6 25.65 18.32 11.44
CA LEU A 6 25.29 17.63 10.20
C LEU A 6 24.39 18.54 9.35
N TYR A 7 24.87 18.91 8.18
CA TYR A 7 24.14 19.69 7.20
C TYR A 7 23.57 18.80 6.09
N SER A 8 22.31 18.98 5.72
CA SER A 8 21.66 18.19 4.68
C SER A 8 20.62 18.99 3.91
N ASN A 9 20.38 18.61 2.66
CA ASN A 9 19.34 19.22 1.82
C ASN A 9 17.92 19.08 2.40
N GLY A 10 17.72 18.14 3.33
CA GLY A 10 16.44 17.93 3.98
C GLY A 10 16.36 16.59 4.72
N PRO A 11 15.28 16.41 5.50
CA PRO A 11 15.13 15.27 6.39
C PRO A 11 14.88 13.93 5.67
N LEU A 12 14.57 13.95 4.38
CA LEU A 12 14.21 12.74 3.61
C LEU A 12 15.43 12.02 3.01
N CYS A 13 16.64 12.57 3.12
CA CYS A 13 17.86 11.98 2.59
C CYS A 13 18.22 10.70 3.35
N PRO A 14 18.39 9.53 2.68
CA PRO A 14 18.75 8.28 3.35
C PRO A 14 20.14 8.31 3.96
N PHE A 15 21.07 9.04 3.37
CA PHE A 15 22.43 9.16 3.89
C PHE A 15 22.49 10.03 5.16
N ASN A 16 21.66 11.09 5.23
CA ASN A 16 21.46 11.84 6.46
C ASN A 16 20.88 10.97 7.57
N HIS A 17 19.86 10.16 7.25
CA HIS A 17 19.22 9.23 8.17
C HIS A 17 20.24 8.19 8.70
N ARG A 18 21.12 7.65 7.84
CA ARG A 18 22.22 6.77 8.22
C ARG A 18 23.10 7.36 9.32
N VAL A 19 23.52 8.59 9.16
CA VAL A 19 24.38 9.29 10.15
C VAL A 19 23.63 9.49 11.47
N GLN A 20 22.38 9.89 11.43
CA GLN A 20 21.58 10.09 12.64
C GLN A 20 21.32 8.78 13.40
N VAL A 21 21.07 7.67 12.70
CA VAL A 21 20.93 6.33 13.31
C VAL A 21 22.24 5.97 14.03
N ALA A 22 23.37 6.14 13.36
CA ALA A 22 24.69 5.85 13.97
C ALA A 22 24.92 6.71 15.21
N ALA A 23 24.67 8.02 15.14
CA ALA A 23 24.82 8.92 16.28
C ALA A 23 23.95 8.47 17.47
N THR A 24 22.72 8.05 17.22
CA THR A 24 21.78 7.60 18.26
C THR A 24 22.24 6.27 18.87
N GLU A 25 22.69 5.29 18.06
CA GLU A 25 23.23 4.01 18.55
C GLU A 25 24.48 4.19 19.37
N LEU A 26 25.37 5.06 18.95
CA LEU A 26 26.62 5.36 19.65
C LEU A 26 26.42 6.23 20.89
N GLY A 27 25.22 6.77 21.11
CA GLY A 27 24.94 7.69 22.22
C GLY A 27 25.70 9.03 22.12
N VAL A 28 26.14 9.40 20.92
CA VAL A 28 26.83 10.66 20.68
C VAL A 28 25.86 11.75 20.24
N LYS A 29 26.09 12.98 20.65
CA LYS A 29 25.25 14.12 20.29
C LYS A 29 25.81 14.83 19.06
N ILE A 30 24.95 15.08 18.08
CA ILE A 30 25.22 15.94 16.93
C ILE A 30 24.06 16.94 16.77
N SER A 31 24.35 18.10 16.23
CA SER A 31 23.33 19.06 15.77
C SER A 31 22.98 18.76 14.31
N VAL A 32 21.74 19.01 13.89
CA VAL A 32 21.31 18.79 12.50
C VAL A 32 20.70 20.08 11.96
N ALA A 33 21.16 20.52 10.80
CA ALA A 33 20.62 21.68 10.10
C ALA A 33 20.24 21.32 8.66
N TYR A 34 19.10 21.84 8.21
CA TYR A 34 18.58 21.64 6.87
C TYR A 34 18.53 22.96 6.09
N ALA A 35 18.43 22.90 4.78
CA ALA A 35 18.11 24.07 3.99
C ALA A 35 16.77 24.71 4.48
N PRO A 36 16.66 26.05 4.59
CA PRO A 36 17.64 27.09 4.16
C PRO A 36 18.76 27.40 5.16
N ASP A 37 18.77 26.81 6.36
CA ASP A 37 19.65 27.18 7.49
C ASP A 37 21.11 26.71 7.34
N ILE A 38 21.51 26.27 6.14
CA ILE A 38 22.89 25.87 5.86
C ILE A 38 23.71 27.14 5.58
N PRO A 39 24.82 27.40 6.33
CA PRO A 39 25.69 28.55 6.09
C PRO A 39 26.28 28.58 4.67
N ASP A 40 26.43 29.76 4.08
CA ASP A 40 27.01 29.92 2.75
C ASP A 40 28.44 29.36 2.68
N SER A 41 29.22 29.52 3.74
CA SER A 41 30.57 28.94 3.83
C SER A 41 30.60 27.42 3.70
N VAL A 42 29.57 26.73 4.19
CA VAL A 42 29.43 25.26 4.03
C VAL A 42 29.02 24.91 2.60
N ARG A 43 28.14 25.73 1.99
CA ARG A 43 27.74 25.53 0.59
C ARG A 43 28.89 25.74 -0.37
N GLU A 44 29.69 26.78 -0.16
CA GLU A 44 30.86 27.09 -0.96
C GLU A 44 31.96 26.00 -0.84
N ALA A 45 32.18 25.48 0.37
CA ALA A 45 33.14 24.41 0.61
C ALA A 45 32.68 23.05 0.07
N ASN A 46 31.36 22.80 -0.07
CA ASN A 46 30.79 21.61 -0.66
C ASN A 46 30.76 21.66 -2.20
N THR A 47 31.94 21.72 -2.81
CA THR A 47 32.10 21.85 -4.26
C THR A 47 31.53 20.67 -5.06
N GLY A 48 31.41 19.48 -4.46
CA GLY A 48 30.78 18.30 -5.07
C GLY A 48 29.26 18.33 -5.04
N GLY A 49 28.66 19.20 -4.22
CA GLY A 49 27.22 19.30 -4.06
C GLY A 49 26.55 18.07 -3.44
N GLU A 50 27.34 17.15 -2.88
CA GLU A 50 26.83 15.92 -2.24
C GLU A 50 26.47 16.17 -0.77
N TRP A 51 25.39 15.52 -0.31
CA TRP A 51 24.90 15.66 1.05
C TRP A 51 24.70 14.29 1.69
N PRO A 52 24.86 14.15 3.02
CA PRO A 52 25.15 15.19 4.03
C PRO A 52 26.62 15.63 4.09
N VAL A 53 26.82 16.79 4.72
CA VAL A 53 28.14 17.30 5.08
C VAL A 53 28.19 17.49 6.60
N PHE A 54 29.31 17.15 7.23
CA PHE A 54 29.49 17.31 8.68
C PHE A 54 30.64 18.26 9.01
N ALA A 55 30.33 19.23 9.85
CA ALA A 55 31.33 20.15 10.41
C ALA A 55 31.65 19.73 11.86
N PRO A 56 32.87 19.21 12.14
CA PRO A 56 33.29 18.87 13.49
C PRO A 56 33.29 20.06 14.43
N ALA A 57 32.83 19.89 15.68
CA ALA A 57 32.80 20.94 16.69
C ALA A 57 34.21 21.43 17.10
N GLU A 58 35.20 20.55 16.97
CA GLU A 58 36.61 20.86 17.23
C GLU A 58 37.30 21.67 16.11
N GLY A 59 36.54 21.91 15.01
CA GLY A 59 37.09 22.51 13.81
C GLY A 59 37.77 21.52 12.90
N GLY A 60 38.31 21.99 11.77
CA GLY A 60 38.94 21.16 10.76
C GLY A 60 38.16 21.12 9.45
N ASP A 61 38.52 20.19 8.59
CA ASP A 61 37.88 20.01 7.28
C ASP A 61 36.47 19.44 7.39
N LEU A 62 35.59 19.82 6.46
CA LEU A 62 34.25 19.25 6.35
C LEU A 62 34.33 17.79 5.86
N LEU A 63 33.59 16.91 6.51
CA LEU A 63 33.40 15.54 6.07
C LEU A 63 32.20 15.49 5.12
N GLN A 64 32.37 14.91 3.93
CA GLN A 64 31.37 14.95 2.85
C GLN A 64 30.75 13.58 2.53
N ASP A 65 31.34 12.48 2.92
CA ASP A 65 30.77 11.14 2.76
C ASP A 65 30.10 10.68 4.04
N SER A 66 28.90 10.12 3.93
CA SER A 66 28.15 9.63 5.10
C SER A 66 28.84 8.45 5.81
N ARG A 67 29.68 7.66 5.13
CA ARG A 67 30.51 6.62 5.74
C ARG A 67 31.63 7.25 6.57
N ASP A 68 32.36 8.21 5.99
CA ASP A 68 33.44 8.92 6.70
C ASP A 68 32.89 9.65 7.93
N ILE A 69 31.69 10.22 7.81
CA ILE A 69 31.01 10.86 8.95
C ILE A 69 30.70 9.81 10.04
N VAL A 70 30.14 8.65 9.67
CA VAL A 70 29.87 7.57 10.63
C VAL A 70 31.16 7.06 11.27
N ASP A 71 32.22 6.86 10.50
CA ASP A 71 33.52 6.42 11.02
C ASP A 71 34.12 7.45 11.99
N TYR A 72 33.99 8.74 11.69
CA TYR A 72 34.34 9.83 12.62
C TYR A 72 33.56 9.75 13.94
N LEU A 73 32.24 9.48 13.90
CA LEU A 73 31.44 9.31 15.12
C LEU A 73 31.84 8.05 15.91
N ILE A 74 32.12 6.95 15.23
CA ILE A 74 32.63 5.69 15.82
C ILE A 74 33.92 5.91 16.58
N ASP A 75 34.90 6.60 15.99
CA ASP A 75 36.20 6.89 16.60
C ASP A 75 36.09 7.70 17.90
N ARG A 76 35.03 8.48 18.05
CA ARG A 76 34.76 9.31 19.22
C ARG A 76 33.85 8.68 20.26
N ALA A 77 33.22 7.57 19.93
CA ALA A 77 32.29 6.87 20.82
C ALA A 77 33.01 5.85 21.78
N GLY A 78 34.32 5.69 21.68
CA GLY A 78 35.07 4.78 22.52
C GLY A 78 34.62 3.31 22.39
N ALA A 79 34.39 2.63 23.50
CA ALA A 79 34.00 1.22 23.50
C ALA A 79 32.69 0.94 22.73
N ALA A 80 31.75 1.86 22.74
CA ALA A 80 30.52 1.74 21.93
C ALA A 80 30.84 1.74 20.44
N GLY A 81 31.81 2.57 20.02
CA GLY A 81 32.25 2.63 18.63
C GLY A 81 32.93 1.33 18.19
N GLU A 82 33.80 0.75 19.05
CA GLU A 82 34.43 -0.53 18.74
C GLU A 82 33.43 -1.67 18.54
N THR A 83 32.37 -1.71 19.36
CA THR A 83 31.30 -2.72 19.25
C THR A 83 30.43 -2.51 17.99
N TYR A 84 30.18 -1.25 17.62
CA TYR A 84 29.33 -0.89 16.49
C TYR A 84 30.05 -1.05 15.14
N ARG A 85 31.36 -0.90 15.09
CA ARG A 85 32.19 -0.91 13.88
C ARG A 85 32.06 -2.23 13.11
N CYS A 86 31.97 -2.11 11.79
CA CYS A 86 31.92 -3.24 10.85
C CYS A 86 33.16 -3.24 9.94
N ASP A 87 33.48 -4.42 9.38
CA ASP A 87 34.51 -4.55 8.34
C ASP A 87 34.11 -3.69 7.11
N PRO A 88 34.98 -2.80 6.60
CA PRO A 88 34.76 -2.02 5.41
C PRO A 88 34.33 -2.83 4.19
N LYS A 89 34.84 -4.05 4.00
CA LYS A 89 34.45 -4.93 2.89
C LYS A 89 32.97 -5.32 2.93
N THR A 90 32.44 -5.54 4.13
CA THR A 90 31.00 -5.80 4.34
C THR A 90 30.18 -4.59 3.91
N LEU A 91 30.61 -3.39 4.27
CA LEU A 91 29.93 -2.15 3.86
C LEU A 91 29.95 -1.96 2.34
N ASP A 92 31.08 -2.26 1.68
CA ASP A 92 31.20 -2.17 0.23
C ASP A 92 30.23 -3.10 -0.52
N SER A 93 30.01 -4.31 0.01
CA SER A 93 29.05 -5.25 -0.57
C SER A 93 27.59 -4.77 -0.43
N LEU A 94 27.29 -3.97 0.59
CA LEU A 94 25.95 -3.44 0.86
C LEU A 94 25.62 -2.16 0.04
N ASP A 95 26.60 -1.43 -0.47
CA ASP A 95 26.39 -0.17 -1.17
C ASP A 95 25.62 -0.30 -2.50
N ALA A 96 25.67 -1.48 -3.12
CA ALA A 96 24.94 -1.77 -4.35
C ALA A 96 23.42 -1.61 -4.18
N LEU A 97 22.88 -1.93 -2.99
CA LEU A 97 21.46 -1.89 -2.68
C LEU A 97 20.84 -0.50 -2.86
N PHE A 98 21.56 0.53 -2.41
CA PHE A 98 21.09 1.92 -2.48
C PHE A 98 20.75 2.36 -3.91
N ARG A 99 21.67 2.16 -4.84
CA ARG A 99 21.48 2.59 -6.24
C ARG A 99 20.31 1.87 -6.89
N CYS A 100 20.12 0.60 -6.56
CA CYS A 100 19.05 -0.21 -7.13
C CYS A 100 17.68 0.30 -6.72
N ILE A 101 17.42 0.50 -5.42
CA ILE A 101 16.12 0.97 -4.92
C ILE A 101 15.74 2.32 -5.54
N SER A 102 16.66 3.29 -5.49
CA SER A 102 16.42 4.63 -6.06
C SER A 102 16.15 4.58 -7.57
N LYS A 103 16.86 3.74 -8.32
CA LYS A 103 16.67 3.63 -9.78
C LYS A 103 15.38 2.91 -10.13
N VAL A 104 14.97 1.89 -9.40
CA VAL A 104 13.66 1.25 -9.62
C VAL A 104 12.53 2.27 -9.38
N ILE A 105 12.61 3.07 -8.31
CA ILE A 105 11.56 4.05 -7.98
C ILE A 105 11.56 5.24 -8.97
N LEU A 106 12.74 5.81 -9.27
CA LEU A 106 12.84 7.12 -9.92
C LEU A 106 13.17 7.06 -11.41
N ALA A 107 13.54 5.89 -11.96
CA ALA A 107 13.87 5.81 -13.36
C ALA A 107 12.66 6.08 -14.25
N GLY A 108 12.90 6.91 -15.26
CA GLY A 108 11.87 7.33 -16.20
C GLY A 108 11.64 6.36 -17.38
N LYS A 109 12.33 5.20 -17.46
CA LYS A 109 12.18 4.23 -18.54
C LYS A 109 11.97 2.82 -17.98
N PRO A 110 10.97 2.06 -18.46
CA PRO A 110 10.70 0.69 -18.01
C PRO A 110 11.91 -0.25 -18.14
N SER A 111 12.67 -0.13 -19.21
CA SER A 111 13.89 -0.93 -19.43
C SER A 111 14.95 -0.70 -18.33
N ILE A 112 15.11 0.55 -17.91
CA ILE A 112 16.03 0.89 -16.80
C ILE A 112 15.48 0.37 -15.49
N GLN A 113 14.18 0.48 -15.26
CA GLN A 113 13.54 -0.08 -14.05
C GLN A 113 13.77 -1.59 -13.99
N GLN A 114 13.56 -2.33 -15.10
CA GLN A 114 13.77 -3.77 -15.13
C GLN A 114 15.24 -4.15 -14.88
N GLU A 115 16.19 -3.48 -15.53
CA GLU A 115 17.61 -3.69 -15.28
C GLU A 115 17.97 -3.55 -13.79
N PHE A 116 17.39 -2.54 -13.11
CA PHE A 116 17.67 -2.30 -11.70
C PHE A 116 16.86 -3.19 -10.75
N ARG A 117 15.71 -3.75 -11.16
CA ARG A 117 15.03 -4.84 -10.44
C ARG A 117 15.92 -6.07 -10.36
N ASP A 118 16.48 -6.51 -11.47
CA ASP A 118 17.38 -7.67 -11.52
C ASP A 118 18.65 -7.46 -10.67
N LYS A 119 19.16 -6.22 -10.64
CA LYS A 119 20.30 -5.85 -9.80
C LYS A 119 19.91 -5.81 -8.31
N LEU A 120 18.70 -5.35 -8.00
CA LEU A 120 18.18 -5.30 -6.64
C LEU A 120 18.03 -6.70 -6.06
N ASP A 121 17.45 -7.63 -6.82
CA ASP A 121 17.29 -9.01 -6.35
C ASP A 121 18.65 -9.66 -6.03
N ARG A 122 19.66 -9.41 -6.86
CA ARG A 122 21.04 -9.87 -6.57
C ARG A 122 21.65 -9.20 -5.36
N ALA A 123 21.45 -7.88 -5.20
CA ALA A 123 21.96 -7.15 -4.03
C ALA A 123 21.30 -7.61 -2.73
N LEU A 124 19.99 -7.91 -2.76
CA LEU A 124 19.28 -8.45 -1.59
C LEU A 124 19.71 -9.88 -1.27
N ALA A 125 19.99 -10.71 -2.28
CA ALA A 125 20.56 -12.04 -2.06
C ALA A 125 21.94 -11.98 -1.40
N GLU A 126 22.78 -11.01 -1.77
CA GLU A 126 24.08 -10.77 -1.12
C GLU A 126 23.91 -10.33 0.33
N VAL A 127 22.95 -9.42 0.61
CA VAL A 127 22.63 -9.02 1.99
C VAL A 127 22.19 -10.23 2.83
N GLU A 128 21.35 -11.11 2.27
CA GLU A 128 20.91 -12.33 2.95
C GLU A 128 22.05 -13.30 3.19
N PHE A 129 22.96 -13.45 2.22
CA PHE A 129 24.15 -14.27 2.40
C PHE A 129 25.01 -13.75 3.57
N VAL A 130 25.29 -12.45 3.61
CA VAL A 130 26.04 -11.82 4.72
C VAL A 130 25.32 -12.03 6.07
N ARG A 131 23.97 -11.88 6.07
CA ARG A 131 23.16 -12.11 7.27
C ARG A 131 23.25 -13.56 7.76
N GLY A 132 23.14 -14.52 6.84
CA GLY A 132 23.27 -15.95 7.16
C GLY A 132 24.62 -16.30 7.76
N GLU A 133 25.69 -15.78 7.19
CA GLU A 133 27.06 -16.00 7.69
C GLU A 133 27.32 -15.37 9.06
N SER A 134 26.59 -14.31 9.43
CA SER A 134 26.76 -13.64 10.72
C SER A 134 26.39 -14.49 11.92
N GLY A 135 25.56 -15.51 11.74
CA GLY A 135 25.13 -16.46 12.78
C GLY A 135 24.32 -15.84 13.92
N GLY A 136 23.76 -14.63 13.70
CA GLY A 136 23.03 -13.89 14.72
C GLY A 136 21.79 -13.16 14.16
N PRO A 137 21.09 -12.39 15.01
CA PRO A 137 19.91 -11.66 14.63
C PRO A 137 20.18 -10.38 13.83
N TYR A 138 21.45 -10.01 13.63
CA TYR A 138 21.90 -8.80 12.93
C TYR A 138 23.05 -9.13 11.97
N LEU A 139 23.37 -8.20 11.06
CA LEU A 139 24.54 -8.35 10.17
C LEU A 139 25.87 -8.39 10.93
N GLY A 140 25.95 -7.74 12.07
CA GLY A 140 27.09 -7.84 12.99
C GLY A 140 27.07 -9.06 13.90
N GLY A 141 26.17 -10.01 13.73
CA GLY A 141 25.99 -11.16 14.58
C GLY A 141 25.01 -10.92 15.72
N LYS A 142 25.44 -10.93 16.97
CA LYS A 142 24.55 -10.78 18.13
C LYS A 142 24.08 -9.34 18.35
N GLU A 143 24.90 -8.37 17.99
CA GLU A 143 24.64 -6.95 18.24
C GLU A 143 24.35 -6.20 16.94
N PHE A 144 23.52 -5.16 17.04
CA PHE A 144 23.27 -4.23 15.95
C PHE A 144 24.56 -3.48 15.62
N SER A 145 24.93 -3.45 14.35
CA SER A 145 26.24 -2.96 13.89
C SER A 145 26.12 -1.82 12.87
N GLN A 146 27.26 -1.26 12.52
CA GLN A 146 27.40 -0.30 11.43
C GLN A 146 26.78 -0.83 10.12
N ALA A 147 26.89 -2.14 9.83
CA ALA A 147 26.31 -2.74 8.64
C ALA A 147 24.77 -2.66 8.62
N ASP A 148 24.12 -2.97 9.75
CA ASP A 148 22.67 -2.85 9.89
C ASP A 148 22.22 -1.38 9.75
N GLY A 149 22.89 -0.45 10.45
CA GLY A 149 22.63 0.98 10.37
C GLY A 149 22.89 1.57 8.98
N HIS A 150 23.83 0.98 8.24
CA HIS A 150 24.21 1.40 6.90
C HIS A 150 23.08 1.18 5.89
N ILE A 151 22.40 0.05 5.95
CA ILE A 151 21.37 -0.31 4.96
C ILE A 151 19.93 -0.07 5.42
N ALA A 152 19.67 0.00 6.73
CA ALA A 152 18.31 0.18 7.26
C ALA A 152 17.54 1.37 6.63
N PRO A 153 18.15 2.56 6.40
CA PRO A 153 17.47 3.67 5.73
C PRO A 153 16.98 3.34 4.31
N PHE A 154 17.66 2.45 3.60
CA PHE A 154 17.29 2.05 2.25
C PHE A 154 16.19 0.99 2.26
N LEU A 155 16.30 -0.02 3.13
CA LEU A 155 15.26 -1.02 3.34
C LEU A 155 13.93 -0.40 3.80
N TYR A 156 13.99 0.63 4.63
CA TYR A 156 12.82 1.43 5.04
C TYR A 156 12.07 2.07 3.87
N ARG A 157 12.72 2.21 2.72
CA ARG A 157 12.15 2.80 1.49
C ARG A 157 11.60 1.77 0.51
N LEU A 158 11.86 0.49 0.70
CA LEU A 158 11.36 -0.58 -0.18
C LEU A 158 9.83 -0.58 -0.35
N PRO A 159 9.01 -0.35 0.71
CA PRO A 159 7.56 -0.31 0.54
C PRO A 159 7.08 0.71 -0.50
N PHE A 160 7.78 1.84 -0.66
CA PHE A 160 7.43 2.83 -1.69
C PHE A 160 7.72 2.34 -3.11
N MET A 161 8.66 1.43 -3.28
CA MET A 161 8.88 0.77 -4.57
C MET A 161 7.71 -0.14 -4.93
N VAL A 162 7.16 -0.88 -3.97
CA VAL A 162 5.93 -1.68 -4.17
C VAL A 162 4.77 -0.76 -4.54
N GLU A 163 4.56 0.32 -3.79
CA GLU A 163 3.48 1.28 -4.04
C GLU A 163 3.57 1.96 -5.42
N ILE A 164 4.78 2.31 -5.88
CA ILE A 164 4.99 3.11 -7.08
C ILE A 164 5.21 2.24 -8.34
N ARG A 165 5.81 1.07 -8.18
CA ARG A 165 6.28 0.26 -9.32
C ARG A 165 5.72 -1.15 -9.34
N ASP A 166 4.84 -1.49 -8.41
CA ASP A 166 4.25 -2.83 -8.27
C ASP A 166 5.30 -3.95 -8.28
N HIS A 167 6.40 -3.70 -7.60
CA HIS A 167 7.49 -4.65 -7.55
C HIS A 167 7.87 -4.95 -6.10
N LEU A 168 7.63 -6.19 -5.68
CA LEU A 168 8.14 -6.75 -4.42
C LEU A 168 9.25 -7.74 -4.79
N PRO A 169 10.50 -7.53 -4.32
CA PRO A 169 11.57 -8.49 -4.54
C PRO A 169 11.23 -9.86 -3.97
N GLN A 170 11.63 -10.92 -4.68
CA GLN A 170 11.24 -12.30 -4.36
C GLN A 170 11.63 -12.74 -2.96
N ILE A 171 12.74 -12.27 -2.43
CA ILE A 171 13.20 -12.60 -1.07
C ILE A 171 12.16 -12.25 0.00
N PHE A 172 11.39 -11.18 -0.18
CA PHE A 172 10.32 -10.80 0.76
C PHE A 172 9.09 -11.72 0.71
N LEU A 173 8.94 -12.48 -0.36
CA LEU A 173 7.87 -13.48 -0.51
C LEU A 173 8.28 -14.85 0.04
N GLU A 174 9.57 -15.16 0.05
CA GLU A 174 10.07 -16.52 0.27
C GLU A 174 10.87 -16.68 1.57
N ASN A 175 11.27 -15.57 2.24
CA ASN A 175 12.15 -15.65 3.40
C ASN A 175 11.61 -14.86 4.60
N ASP A 176 10.89 -15.57 5.48
CA ASP A 176 10.32 -15.01 6.70
C ASP A 176 11.39 -14.51 7.70
N GLU A 177 12.56 -15.15 7.73
CA GLU A 177 13.66 -14.71 8.60
C GLU A 177 14.27 -13.40 8.14
N PHE A 178 14.38 -13.21 6.81
CA PHE A 178 14.80 -11.95 6.23
C PHE A 178 13.80 -10.84 6.56
N ASN A 179 12.51 -11.11 6.41
CA ASN A 179 11.45 -10.16 6.77
C ASN A 179 11.51 -9.79 8.26
N ALA A 180 11.67 -10.78 9.13
CA ALA A 180 11.78 -10.55 10.57
C ALA A 180 13.02 -9.73 10.95
N TRP A 181 14.15 -9.92 10.22
CA TRP A 181 15.34 -9.11 10.40
C TRP A 181 15.11 -7.66 9.93
N VAL A 182 14.55 -7.45 8.75
CA VAL A 182 14.21 -6.09 8.25
C VAL A 182 13.31 -5.37 9.25
N ASP A 183 12.24 -6.03 9.71
CA ASP A 183 11.34 -5.47 10.72
C ASP A 183 12.08 -5.10 12.01
N ARG A 184 13.00 -5.94 12.46
CA ARG A 184 13.78 -5.71 13.68
C ARG A 184 14.65 -4.46 13.57
N ILE A 185 15.36 -4.27 12.44
CA ILE A 185 16.26 -3.13 12.28
C ILE A 185 15.53 -1.82 12.06
N VAL A 186 14.42 -1.82 11.29
CA VAL A 186 13.66 -0.59 11.03
C VAL A 186 12.73 -0.18 12.18
N ASN A 187 12.35 -1.11 13.06
CA ASN A 187 11.57 -0.82 14.26
C ASN A 187 12.43 -0.61 15.52
N ARG A 188 13.73 -0.61 15.36
CA ARG A 188 14.66 -0.30 16.45
C ARG A 188 14.46 1.16 16.91
N ARG A 189 14.52 1.40 18.23
CA ARG A 189 14.26 2.72 18.82
C ARG A 189 15.14 3.80 18.19
N SER A 190 16.46 3.57 18.08
CA SER A 190 17.43 4.48 17.47
C SER A 190 17.09 4.84 16.01
N PHE A 191 16.53 3.89 15.28
CA PHE A 191 16.07 4.12 13.92
C PHE A 191 14.80 4.96 13.91
N GLN A 192 13.79 4.62 14.72
CA GLN A 192 12.49 5.28 14.73
C GLN A 192 12.55 6.73 15.25
N GLU A 193 13.45 7.03 16.19
CA GLU A 193 13.64 8.39 16.72
C GLU A 193 14.08 9.40 15.65
N VAL A 194 14.74 8.94 14.59
CA VAL A 194 15.29 9.81 13.53
C VAL A 194 14.70 9.51 12.15
N ALA A 195 13.81 8.52 12.04
CA ALA A 195 13.20 8.14 10.77
C ALA A 195 12.31 9.27 10.23
N PRO A 196 12.44 9.60 8.92
CA PRO A 196 11.51 10.51 8.29
C PRO A 196 10.12 9.89 8.26
N LYS A 197 9.09 10.72 8.44
CA LYS A 197 7.70 10.26 8.39
C LYS A 197 7.37 9.64 7.04
N ARG A 198 6.72 8.47 7.05
CA ARG A 198 6.39 7.69 5.83
C ARG A 198 5.60 8.48 4.81
N HIS A 199 4.60 9.27 5.23
CA HIS A 199 3.80 10.06 4.28
C HIS A 199 4.63 11.10 3.53
N LEU A 200 5.64 11.74 4.18
CA LEU A 200 6.55 12.68 3.51
C LEU A 200 7.44 11.98 2.47
N LEU A 201 7.94 10.78 2.79
CA LEU A 201 8.68 9.96 1.83
C LEU A 201 7.80 9.57 0.64
N ARG A 202 6.56 9.19 0.89
CA ARG A 202 5.60 8.84 -0.15
C ARG A 202 5.35 10.01 -1.09
N GLN A 203 5.03 11.19 -0.56
CA GLN A 203 4.84 12.41 -1.34
C GLN A 203 6.10 12.74 -2.17
N PHE A 204 7.27 12.65 -1.56
CA PHE A 204 8.53 12.90 -2.24
C PHE A 204 8.78 11.95 -3.43
N TYR A 205 8.62 10.64 -3.22
CA TYR A 205 8.80 9.67 -4.30
C TYR A 205 7.70 9.76 -5.35
N ALA A 206 6.46 10.05 -4.95
CA ALA A 206 5.36 10.29 -5.85
C ALA A 206 5.64 11.45 -6.81
N ALA A 207 6.07 12.58 -6.28
CA ALA A 207 6.39 13.77 -7.05
C ALA A 207 7.60 13.60 -7.99
N LYS A 208 8.53 12.69 -7.66
CA LYS A 208 9.75 12.46 -8.43
C LYS A 208 9.71 11.26 -9.37
N ALA A 209 8.72 10.39 -9.24
CA ALA A 209 8.56 9.27 -10.15
C ALA A 209 8.21 9.77 -11.56
N LYS A 210 9.08 9.50 -12.54
CA LYS A 210 8.94 10.01 -13.91
C LYS A 210 7.99 9.21 -14.78
N TYR A 211 7.67 7.97 -14.37
CA TYR A 211 6.53 7.22 -14.90
C TYR A 211 5.46 7.22 -13.83
N GLY A 212 4.24 7.39 -14.28
CA GLY A 212 3.05 7.31 -13.44
C GLY A 212 3.08 6.05 -12.60
N LYS A 213 2.47 6.13 -11.47
CA LYS A 213 2.16 4.95 -10.67
C LYS A 213 1.07 4.20 -11.40
N PRO A 214 1.19 2.89 -11.59
CA PRO A 214 0.02 2.12 -11.96
C PRO A 214 -1.06 2.44 -10.94
N MET A 215 -2.23 2.82 -11.40
CA MET A 215 -3.36 3.02 -10.51
C MET A 215 -3.81 1.65 -10.01
N LYS A 216 -3.33 1.27 -8.83
CA LYS A 216 -3.58 -0.04 -8.25
C LYS A 216 -4.97 -0.18 -7.66
N VAL A 217 -5.70 0.93 -7.49
CA VAL A 217 -6.96 0.93 -6.75
C VAL A 217 -7.96 -0.05 -7.37
N GLY A 218 -8.10 -0.11 -8.70
CA GLY A 218 -8.93 -1.11 -9.38
C GLY A 218 -8.54 -2.53 -8.99
N ARG A 219 -7.29 -2.93 -9.27
CA ARG A 219 -6.78 -4.27 -8.93
C ARG A 219 -6.89 -4.61 -7.44
N LEU A 220 -6.68 -3.64 -6.56
CA LEU A 220 -6.82 -3.87 -5.12
C LEU A 220 -8.28 -4.15 -4.76
N HIS A 221 -9.24 -3.41 -5.33
CA HIS A 221 -10.66 -3.66 -5.16
C HIS A 221 -11.05 -5.04 -5.70
N HIS A 222 -10.58 -5.43 -6.89
CA HIS A 222 -10.84 -6.74 -7.48
C HIS A 222 -10.45 -7.89 -6.54
N SER A 223 -9.35 -7.78 -5.80
CA SER A 223 -8.98 -8.81 -4.83
C SER A 223 -10.00 -9.00 -3.71
N GLY A 224 -10.66 -7.91 -3.30
CA GLY A 224 -11.74 -7.95 -2.33
C GLY A 224 -13.04 -8.49 -2.94
N PHE A 225 -13.39 -8.07 -4.15
CA PHE A 225 -14.58 -8.57 -4.87
C PHE A 225 -14.48 -10.07 -5.13
N ARG A 226 -13.33 -10.56 -5.61
CA ARG A 226 -13.10 -12.00 -5.79
C ARG A 226 -13.34 -12.78 -4.48
N ALA A 227 -12.77 -12.30 -3.36
CA ALA A 227 -12.95 -12.96 -2.08
C ALA A 227 -14.41 -12.91 -1.56
N MET A 228 -15.14 -11.81 -1.81
CA MET A 228 -16.56 -11.72 -1.48
C MET A 228 -17.40 -12.68 -2.36
N TRP A 229 -17.10 -12.77 -3.65
CA TRP A 229 -17.75 -13.72 -4.57
C TRP A 229 -17.52 -15.16 -4.15
N ASP A 230 -16.28 -15.53 -3.81
CA ASP A 230 -15.96 -16.88 -3.30
C ASP A 230 -16.80 -17.22 -2.05
N ASP A 231 -17.01 -16.26 -1.15
CA ASP A 231 -17.85 -16.46 0.04
C ASP A 231 -19.34 -16.60 -0.34
N VAL A 232 -19.87 -15.81 -1.29
CA VAL A 232 -21.25 -15.95 -1.81
C VAL A 232 -21.46 -17.35 -2.42
N VAL A 233 -20.57 -17.79 -3.31
CA VAL A 233 -20.64 -19.10 -3.97
C VAL A 233 -20.53 -20.24 -2.94
N THR A 234 -19.63 -20.11 -1.96
CA THR A 234 -19.46 -21.09 -0.89
C THR A 234 -20.74 -21.25 -0.06
N ARG A 235 -21.37 -20.14 0.35
CA ARG A 235 -22.60 -20.14 1.14
C ARG A 235 -23.77 -20.73 0.36
N THR A 236 -24.00 -20.26 -0.86
CA THR A 236 -25.13 -20.74 -1.70
C THR A 236 -24.97 -22.20 -2.10
N SER A 237 -23.74 -22.67 -2.36
CA SER A 237 -23.45 -24.07 -2.62
C SER A 237 -23.70 -24.94 -1.37
N ALA A 238 -23.37 -24.45 -0.18
CA ALA A 238 -23.65 -25.19 1.07
C ALA A 238 -25.15 -25.28 1.35
N LEU A 239 -25.92 -24.23 1.08
CA LEU A 239 -27.38 -24.22 1.16
C LEU A 239 -28.01 -25.21 0.19
N SER A 240 -27.58 -25.23 -1.08
CA SER A 240 -28.07 -26.13 -2.10
C SER A 240 -27.76 -27.61 -1.83
N ALA A 241 -26.68 -27.88 -1.10
CA ALA A 241 -26.29 -29.23 -0.67
C ALA A 241 -27.10 -29.74 0.55
N GLY A 242 -28.13 -29.00 0.99
CA GLY A 242 -28.99 -29.40 2.11
C GLY A 242 -28.29 -29.32 3.48
N LYS A 243 -27.18 -28.65 3.61
CA LYS A 243 -26.61 -28.32 4.91
C LYS A 243 -27.54 -27.29 5.55
N ASP A 244 -28.18 -27.68 6.65
CA ASP A 244 -29.19 -26.91 7.35
C ASP A 244 -28.58 -25.61 7.91
N ILE A 245 -28.60 -24.55 7.09
CA ILE A 245 -28.17 -23.20 7.46
C ILE A 245 -29.41 -22.32 7.74
N GLY A 246 -30.61 -22.86 7.60
CA GLY A 246 -31.89 -22.17 7.89
C GLY A 246 -32.13 -20.90 7.06
N ASN A 247 -33.17 -20.16 7.38
CA ASN A 247 -33.46 -18.87 6.74
C ASN A 247 -32.35 -17.84 6.98
N ASP A 248 -31.71 -17.90 8.14
CA ASP A 248 -30.66 -16.94 8.52
C ASP A 248 -29.44 -17.04 7.59
N GLY A 249 -29.05 -18.26 7.20
CA GLY A 249 -27.93 -18.46 6.27
C GLY A 249 -28.22 -17.96 4.85
N LEU A 250 -29.45 -18.13 4.36
CA LEU A 250 -29.86 -17.59 3.06
C LEU A 250 -29.94 -16.05 3.09
N GLN A 251 -30.44 -15.49 4.20
CA GLN A 251 -30.47 -14.05 4.40
C GLN A 251 -29.06 -13.46 4.47
N GLU A 252 -28.13 -14.13 5.18
CA GLU A 252 -26.73 -13.69 5.24
C GLU A 252 -26.05 -13.73 3.86
N ALA A 253 -26.32 -14.76 3.05
CA ALA A 253 -25.79 -14.87 1.69
C ALA A 253 -26.35 -13.75 0.79
N ARG A 254 -27.65 -13.48 0.90
CA ARG A 254 -28.33 -12.38 0.20
C ARG A 254 -27.75 -11.02 0.60
N ASP A 255 -27.56 -10.78 1.91
CA ASP A 255 -27.00 -9.54 2.42
C ASP A 255 -25.54 -9.34 1.95
N LEU A 256 -24.74 -10.38 1.92
CA LEU A 256 -23.38 -10.34 1.38
C LEU A 256 -23.38 -10.01 -0.12
N CYS A 257 -24.26 -10.67 -0.89
CA CYS A 257 -24.43 -10.44 -2.32
C CYS A 257 -24.84 -8.98 -2.59
N TYR A 258 -25.78 -8.44 -1.82
CA TYR A 258 -26.20 -7.05 -1.92
C TYR A 258 -25.04 -6.08 -1.66
N LEU A 259 -24.24 -6.30 -0.60
CA LEU A 259 -23.08 -5.46 -0.29
C LEU A 259 -22.02 -5.51 -1.39
N LEU A 260 -21.75 -6.71 -1.91
CA LEU A 260 -20.83 -6.91 -3.03
C LEU A 260 -21.30 -6.13 -4.26
N PHE A 261 -22.55 -6.25 -4.65
CA PHE A 261 -23.11 -5.57 -5.82
C PHE A 261 -23.08 -4.05 -5.68
N ARG A 262 -23.40 -3.53 -4.48
CA ARG A 262 -23.27 -2.10 -4.20
C ARG A 262 -21.84 -1.61 -4.34
N ALA A 263 -20.87 -2.41 -3.93
CA ALA A 263 -19.45 -2.06 -4.03
C ALA A 263 -18.95 -2.16 -5.49
N VAL A 264 -19.37 -3.18 -6.23
CA VAL A 264 -19.06 -3.33 -7.67
C VAL A 264 -19.70 -2.19 -8.48
N ALA A 265 -20.98 -1.88 -8.26
CA ALA A 265 -21.64 -0.77 -8.96
C ALA A 265 -20.95 0.60 -8.71
N LEU A 266 -20.46 0.82 -7.49
CA LEU A 266 -19.72 2.02 -7.16
C LEU A 266 -18.32 2.05 -7.83
N HIS A 267 -17.70 0.90 -7.98
CA HIS A 267 -16.45 0.72 -8.72
C HIS A 267 -16.64 0.98 -10.22
N ALA A 268 -17.62 0.35 -10.84
CA ALA A 268 -17.98 0.56 -12.24
C ALA A 268 -18.37 2.03 -12.54
N LYS A 269 -19.07 2.69 -11.60
CA LYS A 269 -19.36 4.13 -11.71
C LYS A 269 -18.06 4.95 -11.81
N PHE A 270 -17.07 4.65 -10.99
CA PHE A 270 -15.77 5.32 -11.06
C PHE A 270 -15.08 5.03 -12.40
N GLU A 271 -15.10 3.81 -12.87
CA GLU A 271 -14.48 3.41 -14.12
C GLU A 271 -15.13 4.12 -15.30
N ASN A 272 -16.44 4.06 -15.42
CA ASN A 272 -17.18 4.72 -16.47
C ASN A 272 -16.99 6.25 -16.51
N LEU A 273 -16.89 6.90 -15.35
CA LEU A 273 -16.89 8.38 -15.29
C LEU A 273 -15.47 8.99 -15.20
N VAL A 274 -14.47 8.24 -14.75
CA VAL A 274 -13.12 8.76 -14.53
C VAL A 274 -12.06 7.94 -15.23
N LEU A 275 -12.03 6.62 -15.02
CA LEU A 275 -10.96 5.77 -15.50
C LEU A 275 -11.02 5.59 -17.02
N PHE A 276 -12.16 5.19 -17.57
CA PHE A 276 -12.32 4.89 -18.98
C PHE A 276 -12.08 6.12 -19.87
N PRO A 277 -12.63 7.31 -19.57
CA PRO A 277 -12.29 8.52 -20.31
C PRO A 277 -10.79 8.85 -20.30
N ALA A 278 -10.08 8.61 -19.21
CA ALA A 278 -8.65 8.84 -19.11
C ALA A 278 -7.83 7.83 -19.94
N LEU A 279 -8.26 6.56 -19.96
CA LEU A 279 -7.63 5.50 -20.77
C LEU A 279 -7.85 5.71 -22.27
N ASP A 280 -9.07 6.06 -22.67
CA ASP A 280 -9.41 6.38 -24.06
C ASP A 280 -8.59 7.56 -24.58
N ALA A 281 -8.46 8.61 -23.76
CA ALA A 281 -7.63 9.77 -24.08
C ALA A 281 -6.14 9.39 -24.19
N ALA A 282 -5.65 8.51 -23.33
CA ALA A 282 -4.26 8.07 -23.34
C ALA A 282 -3.91 7.21 -24.58
N LYS A 283 -4.90 6.48 -25.12
CA LYS A 283 -4.74 5.68 -26.35
C LYS A 283 -5.07 6.43 -27.61
N ASP A 284 -5.62 7.66 -27.51
CA ASP A 284 -6.21 8.39 -28.65
C ASP A 284 -7.24 7.54 -29.41
N ASP A 285 -7.99 6.72 -28.66
CA ASP A 285 -9.01 5.79 -29.14
C ASP A 285 -10.21 5.79 -28.19
N ILE A 286 -11.28 6.46 -28.59
CA ILE A 286 -12.53 6.60 -27.81
C ILE A 286 -13.29 5.28 -27.62
N ARG A 287 -12.81 4.19 -28.18
CA ARG A 287 -13.42 2.86 -28.06
C ARG A 287 -12.53 1.87 -27.32
N PHE A 288 -11.40 2.32 -26.80
CA PHE A 288 -10.45 1.41 -26.14
C PHE A 288 -11.10 0.71 -24.93
N THR A 289 -11.99 1.41 -24.22
CA THR A 289 -12.68 0.86 -23.03
C THR A 289 -14.13 0.42 -23.31
N ALA A 290 -14.61 0.54 -24.55
CA ALA A 290 -16.02 0.30 -24.88
C ALA A 290 -16.52 -1.11 -24.50
N GLU A 291 -15.68 -2.14 -24.67
CA GLU A 291 -16.03 -3.52 -24.30
C GLU A 291 -16.30 -3.67 -22.79
N ALA A 292 -15.46 -3.05 -21.95
CA ALA A 292 -15.66 -3.09 -20.51
C ALA A 292 -16.89 -2.28 -20.08
N ALA A 293 -17.14 -1.13 -20.71
CA ALA A 293 -18.35 -0.34 -20.44
C ALA A 293 -19.64 -1.09 -20.82
N ASP A 294 -19.65 -1.78 -21.96
CA ASP A 294 -20.78 -2.61 -22.38
C ASP A 294 -21.00 -3.80 -21.42
N GLN A 295 -19.93 -4.35 -20.85
CA GLN A 295 -20.02 -5.40 -19.82
C GLN A 295 -20.67 -4.89 -18.54
N HIS A 296 -20.39 -3.67 -18.10
CA HIS A 296 -21.00 -3.08 -16.91
C HIS A 296 -22.52 -2.99 -17.02
N ASP A 297 -23.07 -2.59 -18.19
CA ASP A 297 -24.51 -2.51 -18.40
C ASP A 297 -25.18 -3.90 -18.29
N HIS A 298 -24.53 -4.93 -18.83
CA HIS A 298 -25.03 -6.31 -18.75
C HIS A 298 -24.95 -6.87 -17.32
N GLU A 299 -23.87 -6.63 -16.63
CA GLU A 299 -23.66 -7.06 -15.24
C GLU A 299 -24.66 -6.42 -14.28
N GLU A 300 -25.05 -5.15 -14.50
CA GLU A 300 -26.09 -4.50 -13.71
C GLU A 300 -27.41 -5.27 -13.77
N GLU A 301 -27.84 -5.69 -14.98
CA GLU A 301 -29.06 -6.47 -15.18
C GLU A 301 -28.97 -7.84 -14.49
N GLU A 302 -27.82 -8.53 -14.63
CA GLU A 302 -27.60 -9.85 -14.02
C GLU A 302 -27.55 -9.77 -12.49
N MET A 303 -26.89 -8.77 -11.91
CA MET A 303 -26.84 -8.54 -10.47
C MET A 303 -28.23 -8.25 -9.89
N ASN A 304 -29.03 -7.41 -10.54
CA ASN A 304 -30.41 -7.15 -10.12
C ASN A 304 -31.26 -8.43 -10.20
N SER A 305 -31.14 -9.20 -11.30
CA SER A 305 -31.84 -10.47 -11.48
C SER A 305 -31.47 -11.50 -10.40
N LEU A 306 -30.20 -11.53 -9.98
CA LEU A 306 -29.76 -12.45 -8.92
C LEU A 306 -30.31 -12.05 -7.55
N LEU A 307 -30.40 -10.74 -7.23
CA LEU A 307 -31.06 -10.29 -5.99
C LEU A 307 -32.54 -10.66 -5.97
N ASP A 308 -33.25 -10.47 -7.08
CA ASP A 308 -34.64 -10.91 -7.23
C ASP A 308 -34.79 -12.44 -7.05
N HIS A 309 -33.76 -13.20 -7.46
CA HIS A 309 -33.75 -14.65 -7.26
C HIS A 309 -33.57 -15.03 -5.78
N PHE A 310 -32.68 -14.34 -5.05
CA PHE A 310 -32.58 -14.50 -3.60
C PHE A 310 -33.90 -14.20 -2.90
N ASP A 311 -34.57 -13.07 -3.23
CA ASP A 311 -35.81 -12.65 -2.60
C ASP A 311 -36.97 -13.62 -2.88
N ARG A 312 -37.06 -14.17 -4.10
CA ARG A 312 -38.00 -15.25 -4.43
C ARG A 312 -37.74 -16.51 -3.62
N THR A 313 -36.46 -16.94 -3.54
CA THR A 313 -36.09 -18.15 -2.80
C THR A 313 -36.36 -17.98 -1.29
N LEU A 314 -36.15 -16.78 -0.73
CA LEU A 314 -36.47 -16.47 0.66
C LEU A 314 -37.99 -16.53 0.96
N SER A 315 -38.83 -16.21 -0.03
CA SER A 315 -40.27 -16.23 0.11
C SER A 315 -40.90 -17.64 0.01
N GLU A 316 -40.16 -18.64 -0.46
CA GLU A 316 -40.61 -20.04 -0.52
C GLU A 316 -40.62 -20.69 0.87
N GLU A 317 -41.55 -21.64 1.09
CA GLU A 317 -41.55 -22.45 2.29
C GLU A 317 -40.27 -23.30 2.40
N PRO A 318 -39.62 -23.39 3.56
CA PRO A 318 -38.37 -24.11 3.74
C PRO A 318 -38.34 -25.53 3.17
N GLY A 319 -39.47 -26.26 3.22
CA GLY A 319 -39.58 -27.64 2.77
C GLY A 319 -39.64 -27.80 1.24
N SER A 320 -39.95 -26.76 0.47
CA SER A 320 -40.10 -26.82 -0.99
C SER A 320 -39.00 -26.13 -1.77
N ARG A 321 -38.10 -25.37 -1.12
CA ARG A 321 -37.12 -24.48 -1.77
C ARG A 321 -35.86 -25.17 -2.33
N GLN A 322 -35.73 -26.49 -2.24
CA GLN A 322 -34.50 -27.21 -2.65
C GLN A 322 -34.11 -26.96 -4.12
N HIS A 323 -35.09 -26.95 -5.04
CA HIS A 323 -34.83 -26.64 -6.46
C HIS A 323 -34.41 -25.17 -6.65
N ALA A 324 -35.10 -24.25 -5.98
CA ALA A 324 -34.75 -22.82 -6.04
C ALA A 324 -33.32 -22.56 -5.49
N LEU A 325 -32.88 -23.27 -4.45
CA LEU A 325 -31.52 -23.17 -3.92
C LEU A 325 -30.47 -23.71 -4.90
N ILE A 326 -30.76 -24.78 -5.64
CA ILE A 326 -29.87 -25.31 -6.68
C ILE A 326 -29.76 -24.32 -7.84
N ASP A 327 -30.87 -23.74 -8.28
CA ASP A 327 -30.90 -22.76 -9.35
C ASP A 327 -30.20 -21.46 -8.94
N LEU A 328 -30.42 -21.02 -7.70
CA LEU A 328 -29.74 -19.86 -7.12
C LEU A 328 -28.21 -20.06 -7.05
N ALA A 329 -27.74 -21.21 -6.52
CA ALA A 329 -26.32 -21.53 -6.47
C ALA A 329 -25.69 -21.54 -7.87
N SER A 330 -26.40 -22.12 -8.86
CA SER A 330 -25.96 -22.15 -10.24
C SER A 330 -25.91 -20.74 -10.86
N ALA A 331 -26.84 -19.84 -10.53
CA ALA A 331 -26.82 -18.46 -10.96
C ALA A 331 -25.65 -17.68 -10.32
N CYS A 332 -25.38 -17.89 -9.03
CA CYS A 332 -24.22 -17.31 -8.35
C CYS A 332 -22.90 -17.72 -9.00
N ILE A 333 -22.73 -19.01 -9.36
CA ILE A 333 -21.52 -19.50 -10.02
C ILE A 333 -21.36 -18.85 -11.40
N ARG A 334 -22.41 -18.75 -12.20
CA ARG A 334 -22.30 -18.12 -13.53
C ARG A 334 -21.89 -16.66 -13.46
N LEU A 335 -22.48 -15.90 -12.55
CA LEU A 335 -22.17 -14.47 -12.41
C LEU A 335 -20.76 -14.28 -11.80
N HIS A 336 -20.37 -15.12 -10.84
CA HIS A 336 -18.99 -15.19 -10.34
C HIS A 336 -17.98 -15.37 -11.48
N ASP A 337 -18.19 -16.37 -12.35
CA ASP A 337 -17.25 -16.66 -13.44
C ASP A 337 -17.21 -15.50 -14.46
N GLY A 338 -18.34 -14.85 -14.74
CA GLY A 338 -18.43 -13.66 -15.58
C GLY A 338 -17.65 -12.49 -14.99
N GLN A 339 -17.87 -12.17 -13.72
CA GLN A 339 -17.16 -11.10 -13.02
C GLN A 339 -15.65 -11.34 -12.96
N PHE A 340 -15.21 -12.56 -12.74
CA PHE A 340 -13.76 -12.86 -12.73
C PHE A 340 -13.14 -12.66 -14.11
N ALA A 341 -13.83 -13.07 -15.17
CA ALA A 341 -13.39 -12.84 -16.55
C ALA A 341 -13.31 -11.34 -16.87
N HIS A 342 -14.27 -10.54 -16.39
CA HIS A 342 -14.27 -9.09 -16.52
C HIS A 342 -13.06 -8.45 -15.80
N PHE A 343 -12.82 -8.79 -14.53
CA PHE A 343 -11.66 -8.27 -13.80
C PHE A 343 -10.33 -8.67 -14.43
N ASP A 344 -10.23 -9.90 -14.97
CA ASP A 344 -9.03 -10.37 -15.67
C ASP A 344 -8.81 -9.60 -16.99
N TYR A 345 -9.90 -9.28 -17.71
CA TYR A 345 -9.85 -8.46 -18.90
C TYR A 345 -9.32 -7.05 -18.60
N GLU A 346 -9.85 -6.38 -17.58
CA GLU A 346 -9.41 -5.05 -17.18
C GLU A 346 -7.97 -5.03 -16.71
N GLU A 347 -7.59 -5.96 -15.83
CA GLU A 347 -6.22 -6.06 -15.35
C GLU A 347 -5.21 -6.30 -16.48
N SER A 348 -5.59 -7.07 -17.49
CA SER A 348 -4.72 -7.38 -18.63
C SER A 348 -4.60 -6.25 -19.64
N ASN A 349 -5.68 -5.51 -19.87
CA ASN A 349 -5.72 -4.48 -20.91
C ASN A 349 -5.43 -3.07 -20.37
N PHE A 350 -5.88 -2.72 -19.17
CA PHE A 350 -5.82 -1.36 -18.64
C PHE A 350 -4.57 -1.09 -17.80
N LEU A 351 -4.08 -2.05 -17.02
CA LEU A 351 -2.88 -1.83 -16.20
C LEU A 351 -1.64 -1.44 -17.01
N PRO A 352 -1.37 -2.00 -18.20
CA PRO A 352 -0.24 -1.56 -19.02
C PRO A 352 -0.37 -0.10 -19.46
N VAL A 353 -1.58 0.34 -19.80
CA VAL A 353 -1.85 1.74 -20.21
C VAL A 353 -1.70 2.68 -19.02
N LEU A 354 -2.28 2.31 -17.88
CA LEU A 354 -2.14 3.06 -16.64
C LEU A 354 -0.67 3.24 -16.23
N ALA A 355 0.17 2.24 -16.46
CA ALA A 355 1.59 2.32 -16.15
C ALA A 355 2.34 3.38 -16.99
N GLU A 356 1.81 3.80 -18.13
CA GLU A 356 2.39 4.81 -19.01
C GLU A 356 1.99 6.23 -18.66
N LEU A 357 0.92 6.42 -17.87
CA LEU A 357 0.40 7.73 -17.49
C LEU A 357 1.36 8.47 -16.55
N ASP A 358 1.30 9.79 -16.54
CA ASP A 358 2.10 10.61 -15.64
C ASP A 358 1.51 10.66 -14.21
N VAL A 359 2.26 11.25 -13.29
CA VAL A 359 1.88 11.30 -11.88
C VAL A 359 0.64 12.15 -11.66
N GLU A 360 0.47 13.24 -12.42
CA GLU A 360 -0.68 14.15 -12.24
C GLU A 360 -1.98 13.46 -12.67
N GLN A 361 -1.96 12.76 -13.80
CA GLN A 361 -3.09 11.95 -14.27
C GLN A 361 -3.48 10.87 -13.25
N HIS A 362 -2.50 10.18 -12.65
CA HIS A 362 -2.78 9.22 -11.57
C HIS A 362 -3.39 9.86 -10.33
N LEU A 363 -2.87 11.02 -9.91
CA LEU A 363 -3.42 11.72 -8.75
C LEU A 363 -4.84 12.22 -9.00
N GLU A 364 -5.14 12.66 -10.21
CA GLU A 364 -6.49 13.08 -10.61
C GLU A 364 -7.47 11.91 -10.54
N MET A 365 -7.10 10.76 -11.12
CA MET A 365 -7.91 9.54 -11.03
C MET A 365 -8.09 9.06 -9.59
N LEU A 366 -7.05 9.11 -8.75
CA LEU A 366 -7.15 8.75 -7.33
C LEU A 366 -8.08 9.67 -6.55
N ARG A 367 -8.06 10.98 -6.84
CA ARG A 367 -9.02 11.94 -6.26
C ARG A 367 -10.44 11.62 -6.70
N GLY A 368 -10.65 11.33 -8.00
CA GLY A 368 -11.95 10.91 -8.53
C GLY A 368 -12.47 9.63 -7.87
N ALA A 369 -11.62 8.60 -7.74
CA ALA A 369 -11.97 7.36 -7.04
C ALA A 369 -12.32 7.62 -5.57
N TYR A 370 -11.56 8.49 -4.91
CA TYR A 370 -11.81 8.85 -3.53
C TYR A 370 -13.14 9.58 -3.36
N GLU A 371 -13.40 10.59 -4.17
CA GLU A 371 -14.64 11.38 -4.11
C GLU A 371 -15.87 10.54 -4.42
N MET A 372 -15.82 9.74 -5.48
CA MET A 372 -16.98 8.93 -5.91
C MET A 372 -17.23 7.71 -5.05
N CYS A 373 -16.17 6.95 -4.70
CA CYS A 373 -16.34 5.65 -4.06
C CYS A 373 -16.28 5.75 -2.54
N ILE A 374 -15.33 6.52 -2.03
CA ILE A 374 -15.00 6.49 -0.61
C ILE A 374 -15.83 7.48 0.18
N LEU A 375 -16.01 8.70 -0.34
CA LEU A 375 -16.81 9.72 0.36
C LEU A 375 -18.31 9.40 0.35
N GLU A 376 -18.82 8.87 -0.76
CA GLU A 376 -20.25 8.52 -0.83
C GLU A 376 -20.62 7.36 0.09
N ARG A 377 -19.75 6.33 0.19
CA ARG A 377 -20.05 5.06 0.86
C ARG A 377 -18.84 4.47 1.59
N PRO A 378 -18.26 5.16 2.57
CA PRO A 378 -17.02 4.72 3.23
C PRO A 378 -17.13 3.35 3.90
N HIS A 379 -18.33 2.95 4.35
CA HIS A 379 -18.58 1.64 4.95
C HIS A 379 -18.45 0.47 3.95
N LEU A 380 -18.76 0.67 2.65
CA LEU A 380 -18.54 -0.35 1.62
C LEU A 380 -17.04 -0.64 1.45
N ILE A 381 -16.21 0.39 1.50
CA ILE A 381 -14.75 0.23 1.46
C ILE A 381 -14.25 -0.50 2.71
N GLY A 382 -14.84 -0.24 3.87
CA GLY A 382 -14.54 -0.98 5.10
C GLY A 382 -14.84 -2.47 4.96
N VAL A 383 -16.03 -2.82 4.45
CA VAL A 383 -16.40 -4.22 4.18
C VAL A 383 -15.45 -4.85 3.18
N LEU A 384 -15.22 -4.20 2.04
CA LEU A 384 -14.32 -4.68 1.00
C LEU A 384 -12.92 -4.95 1.57
N ALA A 385 -12.36 -3.99 2.31
CA ALA A 385 -11.06 -4.13 2.96
C ALA A 385 -10.96 -5.33 3.90
N SER A 386 -12.08 -5.74 4.52
CA SER A 386 -12.12 -6.90 5.41
C SER A 386 -12.04 -8.24 4.67
N TYR A 387 -12.32 -8.25 3.37
CA TYR A 387 -12.16 -9.40 2.48
C TYR A 387 -10.82 -9.39 1.73
N MET A 388 -10.18 -8.23 1.64
CA MET A 388 -8.87 -8.13 0.99
C MET A 388 -7.78 -8.79 1.84
N PRO A 389 -6.74 -9.37 1.21
CA PRO A 389 -5.47 -9.61 1.90
C PRO A 389 -5.00 -8.33 2.59
N ILE A 390 -4.53 -8.42 3.82
CA ILE A 390 -4.16 -7.22 4.60
C ILE A 390 -3.11 -6.35 3.90
N GLU A 391 -2.20 -6.94 3.13
CA GLU A 391 -1.21 -6.20 2.35
C GLU A 391 -1.88 -5.33 1.26
N ASN A 392 -2.96 -5.81 0.65
CA ASN A 392 -3.74 -5.05 -0.31
C ASN A 392 -4.49 -3.90 0.37
N THR A 393 -5.04 -4.13 1.57
CA THR A 393 -5.66 -3.09 2.40
C THR A 393 -4.65 -1.98 2.76
N LEU A 394 -3.45 -2.37 3.18
CA LEU A 394 -2.38 -1.42 3.47
C LEU A 394 -1.95 -0.64 2.22
N SER A 395 -1.86 -1.32 1.06
CA SER A 395 -1.53 -0.69 -0.23
C SER A 395 -2.63 0.26 -0.70
N LEU A 396 -3.90 -0.06 -0.46
CA LEU A 396 -5.03 0.83 -0.73
C LEU A 396 -4.92 2.13 0.08
N LEU A 397 -4.72 2.02 1.40
CA LEU A 397 -4.53 3.18 2.28
C LEU A 397 -3.30 4.01 1.87
N ASP A 398 -2.19 3.36 1.53
CA ASP A 398 -1.00 4.02 1.02
C ASP A 398 -1.27 4.80 -0.30
N SER A 399 -2.09 4.24 -1.18
CA SER A 399 -2.48 4.91 -2.43
C SER A 399 -3.37 6.12 -2.16
N LEU A 400 -4.36 5.97 -1.30
CA LEU A 400 -5.31 7.04 -0.96
C LEU A 400 -4.64 8.22 -0.24
N LEU A 401 -3.62 7.98 0.59
CA LEU A 401 -2.83 9.04 1.24
C LEU A 401 -2.10 9.97 0.26
N GLN A 402 -2.04 9.63 -1.01
CA GLN A 402 -1.47 10.51 -2.04
C GLN A 402 -2.49 11.54 -2.55
N ALA A 403 -3.78 11.20 -2.44
CA ALA A 403 -4.88 12.04 -2.91
C ALA A 403 -5.61 12.77 -1.77
N VAL A 404 -5.44 12.30 -0.54
CA VAL A 404 -6.16 12.78 0.64
C VAL A 404 -5.19 13.39 1.64
N GLU A 405 -5.56 14.52 2.21
CA GLU A 405 -4.79 15.15 3.27
C GLU A 405 -4.88 14.34 4.58
N PRO A 406 -3.74 13.89 5.13
CA PRO A 406 -3.72 13.23 6.42
C PRO A 406 -4.31 14.14 7.51
N GLY A 407 -5.24 13.59 8.32
CA GLY A 407 -5.91 14.35 9.38
C GLY A 407 -7.18 15.09 8.96
N SER A 408 -7.54 15.09 7.66
CA SER A 408 -8.84 15.58 7.20
C SER A 408 -10.01 14.78 7.82
N ASP A 409 -11.20 15.37 7.87
CA ASP A 409 -12.40 14.67 8.33
C ASP A 409 -12.71 13.46 7.47
N GLN A 410 -12.47 13.56 6.18
CA GLN A 410 -12.64 12.49 5.21
C GLN A 410 -11.72 11.31 5.52
N TRP A 411 -10.44 11.56 5.76
CA TRP A 411 -9.49 10.53 6.18
C TRP A 411 -9.90 9.85 7.49
N ARG A 412 -10.35 10.64 8.48
CA ARG A 412 -10.86 10.10 9.74
C ARG A 412 -12.09 9.22 9.56
N ASN A 413 -13.03 9.62 8.69
CA ASN A 413 -14.24 8.83 8.42
C ASN A 413 -13.89 7.50 7.77
N LEU A 414 -13.05 7.50 6.74
CA LEU A 414 -12.57 6.27 6.10
C LEU A 414 -11.93 5.32 7.12
N LEU A 415 -10.98 5.82 7.91
CA LEU A 415 -10.30 5.01 8.92
C LEU A 415 -11.26 4.49 10.00
N THR A 416 -12.27 5.26 10.36
CA THR A 416 -13.30 4.83 11.33
C THR A 416 -14.11 3.65 10.79
N GLU A 417 -14.51 3.70 9.52
CA GLU A 417 -15.25 2.60 8.89
C GLU A 417 -14.37 1.36 8.70
N MET A 418 -13.11 1.54 8.33
CA MET A 418 -12.15 0.42 8.27
C MET A 418 -11.90 -0.20 9.65
N HIS A 419 -11.75 0.63 10.69
CA HIS A 419 -11.63 0.13 12.08
C HIS A 419 -12.83 -0.71 12.50
N ARG A 420 -14.05 -0.35 12.09
CA ARG A 420 -15.28 -1.13 12.38
C ARG A 420 -15.34 -2.46 11.64
N SER A 421 -14.76 -2.51 10.45
CA SER A 421 -14.86 -3.65 9.54
C SER A 421 -13.72 -4.64 9.67
N LEU A 422 -12.51 -4.20 10.00
CA LEU A 422 -11.34 -5.04 10.16
C LEU A 422 -11.33 -5.75 11.51
N ASN A 423 -10.75 -6.96 11.57
CA ASN A 423 -10.52 -7.63 12.85
C ASN A 423 -9.34 -6.99 13.60
N ALA A 424 -9.15 -7.36 14.89
CA ALA A 424 -8.14 -6.77 15.74
C ALA A 424 -6.70 -6.91 15.20
N GLU A 425 -6.38 -8.06 14.61
CA GLU A 425 -5.05 -8.33 14.04
C GLU A 425 -4.81 -7.49 12.79
N GLN A 426 -5.76 -7.46 11.86
CA GLN A 426 -5.70 -6.61 10.66
C GLN A 426 -5.55 -5.13 11.05
N TRP A 427 -6.37 -4.67 12.03
CA TRP A 427 -6.31 -3.29 12.47
C TRP A 427 -4.96 -2.94 13.13
N LEU A 428 -4.39 -3.84 13.91
CA LEU A 428 -3.06 -3.63 14.50
C LEU A 428 -1.98 -3.43 13.43
N ARG A 429 -2.08 -4.10 12.29
CA ARG A 429 -1.17 -3.88 11.15
C ARG A 429 -1.38 -2.51 10.51
N VAL A 430 -2.61 -2.03 10.42
CA VAL A 430 -2.91 -0.65 9.99
C VAL A 430 -2.29 0.36 10.96
N VAL A 431 -2.48 0.16 12.27
CA VAL A 431 -1.89 1.04 13.30
C VAL A 431 -0.38 1.12 13.14
N ARG A 432 0.30 -0.02 13.04
CA ARG A 432 1.77 -0.06 12.88
C ARG A 432 2.27 0.64 11.61
N ARG A 433 1.50 0.54 10.52
CA ARG A 433 1.90 1.12 9.22
C ARG A 433 1.67 2.62 9.13
N PHE A 434 0.62 3.12 9.79
CA PHE A 434 0.09 4.48 9.63
C PHE A 434 0.08 5.29 10.94
N GLU A 435 0.86 4.87 11.94
CA GLU A 435 0.91 5.50 13.27
C GLU A 435 1.05 7.03 13.22
N ASP A 436 1.84 7.53 12.27
CA ASP A 436 2.12 8.96 12.10
C ASP A 436 0.99 9.77 11.46
N VAL A 437 -0.04 9.12 10.93
CA VAL A 437 -1.19 9.75 10.26
C VAL A 437 -2.55 9.27 10.78
N LEU A 438 -2.54 8.36 11.74
CA LEU A 438 -3.74 7.87 12.40
C LEU A 438 -4.23 8.84 13.47
N PRO A 439 -5.56 9.07 13.57
CA PRO A 439 -6.14 9.72 14.73
C PRO A 439 -5.81 8.95 16.02
N THR A 440 -5.41 9.64 17.07
CA THR A 440 -5.05 9.03 18.38
C THR A 440 -6.18 8.14 18.92
N SER A 441 -7.45 8.50 18.67
CA SER A 441 -8.63 7.73 19.09
C SER A 441 -8.72 6.35 18.42
N LEU A 442 -8.07 6.14 17.30
CA LEU A 442 -8.06 4.89 16.51
C LEU A 442 -6.78 4.06 16.72
N MET A 443 -5.79 4.58 17.45
CA MET A 443 -4.55 3.84 17.74
C MET A 443 -4.74 2.71 18.75
N VAL A 444 -5.81 2.75 19.53
CA VAL A 444 -6.10 1.74 20.56
C VAL A 444 -7.01 0.67 19.96
N VAL A 445 -6.57 -0.59 20.00
CA VAL A 445 -7.44 -1.74 19.73
C VAL A 445 -8.15 -2.11 21.02
N PRO A 446 -9.46 -1.88 21.16
CA PRO A 446 -10.17 -2.22 22.38
C PRO A 446 -10.11 -3.72 22.65
N SER A 447 -9.98 -4.12 23.93
CA SER A 447 -10.15 -5.52 24.32
C SER A 447 -11.59 -5.94 24.00
N GLY A 448 -11.76 -6.92 23.13
CA GLY A 448 -13.07 -7.35 22.63
C GLY A 448 -13.56 -6.63 21.36
N HIS A 449 -12.63 -5.97 20.63
CA HIS A 449 -12.95 -5.41 19.32
C HIS A 449 -13.56 -6.49 18.41
N ARG A 450 -14.82 -6.27 18.04
CA ARG A 450 -15.58 -7.18 17.18
C ARG A 450 -15.85 -6.48 15.85
N ARG A 451 -15.52 -7.16 14.78
CA ARG A 451 -15.93 -6.79 13.42
C ARG A 451 -17.46 -6.71 13.35
N GLN A 452 -18.03 -5.68 12.72
CA GLN A 452 -19.46 -5.63 12.41
C GLN A 452 -19.84 -6.84 11.52
N SER A 453 -21.00 -7.44 11.80
CA SER A 453 -21.51 -8.49 10.93
C SER A 453 -22.00 -7.92 9.60
N ILE A 454 -21.99 -8.76 8.56
CA ILE A 454 -22.50 -8.40 7.23
C ILE A 454 -23.95 -7.90 7.34
N GLY A 455 -24.80 -8.59 8.10
CA GLY A 455 -26.18 -8.18 8.31
C GLY A 455 -26.35 -6.84 9.06
N GLU A 456 -25.42 -6.48 9.98
CA GLU A 456 -25.43 -5.16 10.63
C GLU A 456 -25.14 -4.05 9.62
N VAL A 457 -24.14 -4.26 8.75
CA VAL A 457 -23.76 -3.29 7.71
C VAL A 457 -24.86 -3.19 6.64
N ALA A 458 -25.41 -4.31 6.18
CA ALA A 458 -26.49 -4.32 5.19
C ALA A 458 -27.73 -3.58 5.70
N ARG A 459 -28.16 -3.83 6.96
CA ARG A 459 -29.29 -3.11 7.59
C ARG A 459 -29.04 -1.60 7.70
N SER A 460 -27.82 -1.20 8.03
CA SER A 460 -27.44 0.21 8.09
C SER A 460 -27.56 0.89 6.73
N LEU A 461 -27.17 0.20 5.67
CA LEU A 461 -27.28 0.67 4.29
C LEU A 461 -28.72 0.79 3.82
N HIS A 462 -29.54 -0.23 4.05
CA HIS A 462 -30.97 -0.20 3.69
C HIS A 462 -31.72 0.93 4.41
N ALA A 463 -31.35 1.25 5.65
CA ALA A 463 -31.94 2.36 6.40
C ALA A 463 -31.52 3.74 5.85
N ALA A 464 -30.31 3.85 5.30
CA ALA A 464 -29.76 5.11 4.79
C ALA A 464 -30.20 5.44 3.36
N VAL A 465 -30.42 4.42 2.52
CA VAL A 465 -30.83 4.57 1.11
C VAL A 465 -31.69 3.38 0.73
N PRO A 466 -33.02 3.52 0.77
CA PRO A 466 -33.93 2.57 0.17
C PRO A 466 -33.76 2.66 -1.36
N VAL A 467 -32.96 1.83 -1.94
CA VAL A 467 -32.81 1.74 -3.41
C VAL A 467 -33.26 0.36 -3.81
N ASP A 468 -34.38 0.30 -4.51
CA ASP A 468 -34.99 -0.93 -5.00
C ASP A 468 -34.16 -1.61 -6.10
N ARG A 469 -33.28 -0.85 -6.79
CA ARG A 469 -32.39 -1.37 -7.84
C ARG A 469 -31.00 -0.75 -7.78
N LEU A 470 -30.03 -1.49 -8.30
CA LEU A 470 -28.69 -0.99 -8.60
C LEU A 470 -28.75 -0.17 -9.88
N GLU A 471 -28.03 0.93 -9.93
CA GLU A 471 -27.82 1.73 -11.13
C GLU A 471 -26.33 2.02 -11.30
N ILE A 472 -25.77 1.59 -12.43
CA ILE A 472 -24.41 1.95 -12.86
C ILE A 472 -24.56 3.07 -13.89
N PRO A 473 -24.04 4.27 -13.66
CA PRO A 473 -24.11 5.34 -14.65
C PRO A 473 -23.38 4.93 -15.92
N ALA A 474 -24.05 5.06 -17.05
CA ALA A 474 -23.43 4.82 -18.36
C ALA A 474 -22.20 5.70 -18.58
N ALA A 475 -21.23 5.19 -19.30
CA ALA A 475 -20.09 5.98 -19.75
C ALA A 475 -20.58 7.20 -20.57
N PRO A 476 -19.96 8.39 -20.45
CA PRO A 476 -20.35 9.57 -21.20
C PRO A 476 -20.24 9.26 -22.70
N ALA A 477 -21.29 9.64 -23.46
CA ALA A 477 -21.27 9.48 -24.91
C ALA A 477 -20.06 10.23 -25.51
N ALA A 478 -19.35 9.57 -26.43
CA ALA A 478 -18.20 10.18 -27.09
C ALA A 478 -18.63 11.54 -27.72
N PRO A 479 -17.86 12.61 -27.54
CA PRO A 479 -18.16 13.90 -28.14
C PRO A 479 -18.09 13.76 -29.67
N GLY A 480 -19.23 13.74 -30.34
CA GLY A 480 -19.36 13.79 -31.81
C GLY A 480 -19.76 12.48 -32.50
N ALA A 481 -20.54 11.59 -31.83
CA ALA A 481 -21.22 10.50 -32.54
C ALA A 481 -22.46 10.98 -33.29
#